data_41ca0c805a96eb14e37c5d48a10efefe
#
_entry.id   41ca0c805a96eb14e37c5d48a10efefe
#
_cell.length_a   1.000
_cell.length_b   1.000
_cell.length_c   1.000
_cell.angle_alpha   90.00
_cell.angle_beta   90.00
_cell.angle_gamma   90.00
#
_symmetry.space_group_name_H-M   'P 1'
#
loop_
_entity.id
_entity.type
_entity.pdbx_description
1 polymer ?
#
loop_
_entity_poly.entity_id
_entity_poly.type
_entity_poly.pdbx_seq_one_letter_code
_entity_poly.pdbx_strand_id
1 'polypeptide(L)'
;MLVPEYHFPAPLIQANEAFQFLLDHADEYHLDMNRVVIMGSSAGAIMTSQLGSIITNPDYAEALGISPVLKPEQIKAVVLDDAPLVYDQFSLGTKVLVGNYVKGSIFLSREDRQKYNNILWVDSNYPSAFLLGSEYYADMRAMDSSLTSAGVEHVLVDPLAERNLQMQHCFVASERENEVAKDAFDRMIAFLKSKV
;
A
#
# COMPACT_ATOMS: atom_id res chain seq x y z
N MET A 1 2.31 -0.48 -18.17
CA MET A 1 3.24 0.61 -18.54
C MET A 1 4.34 0.67 -17.50
N LEU A 2 5.60 0.76 -17.92
CA LEU A 2 6.77 0.69 -17.04
C LEU A 2 7.74 1.84 -17.33
N VAL A 3 8.58 2.16 -16.36
CA VAL A 3 9.71 3.07 -16.58
C VAL A 3 10.63 2.51 -17.68
N PRO A 4 11.31 3.35 -18.46
CA PRO A 4 11.40 4.82 -18.33
C PRO A 4 10.30 5.60 -19.03
N GLU A 5 9.37 4.97 -19.73
CA GLU A 5 8.35 5.65 -20.54
C GLU A 5 7.21 6.20 -19.68
N TYR A 6 6.89 5.51 -18.58
CA TYR A 6 5.79 5.86 -17.68
C TYR A 6 6.26 5.92 -16.23
N HIS A 7 6.04 7.04 -15.60
CA HIS A 7 6.37 7.32 -14.20
C HIS A 7 5.13 7.48 -13.34
N PHE A 8 5.31 7.56 -12.04
CA PHE A 8 4.27 7.92 -11.10
C PHE A 8 3.59 9.27 -11.52
N PRO A 9 2.25 9.38 -11.52
CA PRO A 9 1.29 8.40 -10.98
C PRO A 9 0.69 7.45 -12.05
N ALA A 10 1.26 7.30 -13.25
CA ALA A 10 0.66 6.50 -14.34
C ALA A 10 0.22 5.07 -13.92
N PRO A 11 0.99 4.29 -13.13
CA PRO A 11 0.52 2.99 -12.67
C PRO A 11 -0.74 3.04 -11.80
N LEU A 12 -0.92 4.13 -11.03
CA LEU A 12 -2.14 4.33 -10.21
C LEU A 12 -3.35 4.68 -11.07
N ILE A 13 -3.15 5.46 -12.12
CA ILE A 13 -4.19 5.74 -13.12
C ILE A 13 -4.65 4.43 -13.77
N GLN A 14 -3.70 3.57 -14.18
CA GLN A 14 -4.04 2.26 -14.75
C GLN A 14 -4.76 1.34 -13.77
N ALA A 15 -4.36 1.33 -12.49
CA ALA A 15 -5.08 0.57 -11.47
C ALA A 15 -6.53 1.08 -11.30
N ASN A 16 -6.72 2.40 -11.34
CA ASN A 16 -8.05 3.02 -11.29
C ASN A 16 -8.91 2.64 -12.51
N GLU A 17 -8.31 2.61 -13.72
CA GLU A 17 -8.97 2.13 -14.95
C GLU A 17 -9.33 0.63 -14.85
N ALA A 18 -8.45 -0.19 -14.24
CA ALA A 18 -8.74 -1.59 -13.99
C ALA A 18 -9.92 -1.77 -13.01
N PHE A 19 -10.03 -0.93 -11.98
CA PHE A 19 -11.21 -0.93 -11.10
C PHE A 19 -12.49 -0.56 -11.86
N GLN A 20 -12.43 0.40 -12.79
CA GLN A 20 -13.60 0.70 -13.64
C GLN A 20 -14.00 -0.51 -14.47
N PHE A 21 -13.04 -1.19 -15.08
CA PHE A 21 -13.32 -2.42 -15.83
C PHE A 21 -13.99 -3.49 -14.94
N LEU A 22 -13.50 -3.69 -13.71
CA LEU A 22 -14.08 -4.65 -12.78
C LEU A 22 -15.51 -4.25 -12.34
N LEU A 23 -15.76 -2.95 -12.15
CA LEU A 23 -17.13 -2.44 -11.86
C LEU A 23 -18.09 -2.72 -13.03
N ASP A 24 -17.65 -2.46 -14.26
CA ASP A 24 -18.47 -2.62 -15.46
C ASP A 24 -18.80 -4.10 -15.75
N HIS A 25 -17.94 -5.01 -15.30
CA HIS A 25 -18.08 -6.46 -15.51
C HIS A 25 -18.36 -7.26 -14.23
N ALA A 26 -18.79 -6.57 -13.16
CA ALA A 26 -18.96 -7.19 -11.86
C ALA A 26 -19.95 -8.37 -11.88
N ASP A 27 -21.06 -8.23 -12.59
CA ASP A 27 -22.06 -9.29 -12.74
C ASP A 27 -21.50 -10.49 -13.56
N GLU A 28 -20.77 -10.21 -14.63
CA GLU A 28 -20.15 -11.24 -15.48
C GLU A 28 -19.13 -12.09 -14.71
N TYR A 29 -18.31 -11.44 -13.87
CA TYR A 29 -17.28 -12.12 -13.10
C TYR A 29 -17.69 -12.50 -11.67
N HIS A 30 -18.97 -12.30 -11.33
CA HIS A 30 -19.53 -12.59 -10.00
C HIS A 30 -18.76 -11.90 -8.86
N LEU A 31 -18.39 -10.62 -9.07
CA LEU A 31 -17.65 -9.82 -8.10
C LEU A 31 -18.59 -9.02 -7.21
N ASP A 32 -18.33 -9.02 -5.91
CA ASP A 32 -18.97 -8.09 -4.99
C ASP A 32 -18.13 -6.83 -4.83
N MET A 33 -18.38 -5.85 -5.69
CA MET A 33 -17.67 -4.58 -5.67
C MET A 33 -18.04 -3.67 -4.49
N ASN A 34 -18.91 -4.12 -3.57
CA ASN A 34 -19.15 -3.44 -2.30
C ASN A 34 -18.26 -3.96 -1.16
N ARG A 35 -17.47 -5.01 -1.41
CA ARG A 35 -16.56 -5.64 -0.45
C ARG A 35 -15.19 -5.85 -1.07
N VAL A 36 -14.51 -4.75 -1.36
CA VAL A 36 -13.19 -4.76 -2.01
C VAL A 36 -12.08 -4.73 -0.97
N VAL A 37 -11.09 -5.59 -1.15
CA VAL A 37 -9.79 -5.56 -0.45
C VAL A 37 -8.72 -5.31 -1.51
N ILE A 38 -7.85 -4.33 -1.26
CA ILE A 38 -6.69 -4.08 -2.11
C ILE A 38 -5.46 -4.59 -1.37
N MET A 39 -4.65 -5.40 -2.06
CA MET A 39 -3.46 -6.02 -1.47
C MET A 39 -2.27 -5.89 -2.43
N GLY A 40 -1.10 -5.65 -1.86
CA GLY A 40 0.14 -5.60 -2.63
C GLY A 40 1.37 -5.87 -1.79
N SER A 41 2.43 -6.36 -2.46
CA SER A 41 3.75 -6.60 -1.88
C SER A 41 4.78 -5.68 -2.53
N SER A 42 5.74 -5.17 -1.76
CA SER A 42 6.84 -4.32 -2.26
C SER A 42 6.32 -3.12 -3.06
N ALA A 43 6.67 -2.99 -4.33
CA ALA A 43 6.15 -1.95 -5.23
C ALA A 43 4.60 -1.97 -5.31
N GLY A 44 3.99 -3.16 -5.28
CA GLY A 44 2.54 -3.30 -5.21
C GLY A 44 1.96 -2.76 -3.90
N ALA A 45 2.69 -2.89 -2.79
CA ALA A 45 2.26 -2.34 -1.50
C ALA A 45 2.34 -0.80 -1.47
N ILE A 46 3.32 -0.19 -2.17
CA ILE A 46 3.35 1.26 -2.40
C ILE A 46 2.06 1.69 -3.10
N MET A 47 1.73 1.04 -4.22
CA MET A 47 0.53 1.35 -5.00
C MET A 47 -0.74 1.15 -4.18
N THR A 48 -0.83 0.03 -3.44
CA THR A 48 -1.97 -0.27 -2.55
C THR A 48 -2.16 0.83 -1.50
N SER A 49 -1.08 1.25 -0.86
CA SER A 49 -1.10 2.32 0.13
C SER A 49 -1.60 3.65 -0.47
N GLN A 50 -1.08 4.00 -1.66
CA GLN A 50 -1.47 5.21 -2.37
C GLN A 50 -2.92 5.14 -2.88
N LEU A 51 -3.38 3.99 -3.38
CA LEU A 51 -4.78 3.80 -3.79
C LEU A 51 -5.74 3.93 -2.61
N GLY A 52 -5.38 3.42 -1.44
CA GLY A 52 -6.13 3.65 -0.21
C GLY A 52 -6.36 5.15 0.04
N SER A 53 -5.29 5.95 -0.02
CA SER A 53 -5.39 7.42 0.14
C SER A 53 -6.12 8.10 -1.02
N ILE A 54 -5.92 7.68 -2.29
CA ILE A 54 -6.63 8.27 -3.45
C ILE A 54 -8.14 8.11 -3.30
N ILE A 55 -8.60 6.93 -2.84
CA ILE A 55 -10.02 6.63 -2.74
C ILE A 55 -10.67 7.37 -1.56
N THR A 56 -9.94 7.64 -0.49
CA THR A 56 -10.53 8.13 0.76
C THR A 56 -10.18 9.58 1.11
N ASN A 57 -9.14 10.16 0.48
CA ASN A 57 -8.70 11.53 0.72
C ASN A 57 -8.75 12.34 -0.59
N PRO A 58 -9.75 13.24 -0.74
CA PRO A 58 -9.93 14.04 -1.96
C PRO A 58 -8.73 14.95 -2.29
N ASP A 59 -8.05 15.48 -1.28
CA ASP A 59 -6.91 16.38 -1.48
C ASP A 59 -5.72 15.61 -2.09
N TYR A 60 -5.53 14.35 -1.71
CA TYR A 60 -4.49 13.50 -2.33
C TYR A 60 -4.86 13.11 -3.75
N ALA A 61 -6.12 12.75 -3.99
CA ALA A 61 -6.63 12.46 -5.32
C ALA A 61 -6.43 13.65 -6.26
N GLU A 62 -6.78 14.87 -5.83
CA GLU A 62 -6.57 16.12 -6.57
C GLU A 62 -5.08 16.39 -6.81
N ALA A 63 -4.22 16.23 -5.81
CA ALA A 63 -2.77 16.43 -5.93
C ALA A 63 -2.13 15.52 -6.99
N LEU A 64 -2.71 14.34 -7.23
CA LEU A 64 -2.27 13.39 -8.26
C LEU A 64 -3.03 13.53 -9.59
N GLY A 65 -4.11 14.31 -9.64
CA GLY A 65 -4.97 14.44 -10.81
C GLY A 65 -5.76 13.16 -11.12
N ILE A 66 -6.10 12.36 -10.10
CA ILE A 66 -6.82 11.09 -10.24
C ILE A 66 -8.22 11.24 -9.65
N SER A 67 -9.25 10.93 -10.45
CA SER A 67 -10.61 10.80 -9.96
C SER A 67 -10.87 9.32 -9.64
N PRO A 68 -10.98 8.93 -8.35
CA PRO A 68 -11.19 7.53 -8.00
C PRO A 68 -12.55 7.04 -8.50
N VAL A 69 -12.57 5.83 -9.08
CA VAL A 69 -13.81 5.19 -9.55
C VAL A 69 -14.49 4.37 -8.45
N LEU A 70 -13.72 3.89 -7.49
CA LEU A 70 -14.25 3.25 -6.29
C LEU A 70 -14.58 4.31 -5.25
N LYS A 71 -15.63 4.05 -4.47
CA LYS A 71 -16.03 4.88 -3.34
C LYS A 71 -15.40 4.38 -2.04
N PRO A 72 -15.20 5.26 -1.04
CA PRO A 72 -14.61 4.87 0.24
C PRO A 72 -15.32 3.68 0.91
N GLU A 73 -16.65 3.64 0.87
CA GLU A 73 -17.45 2.59 1.48
C GLU A 73 -17.31 1.21 0.83
N GLN A 74 -16.78 1.14 -0.40
CA GLN A 74 -16.52 -0.12 -1.11
C GLN A 74 -15.23 -0.80 -0.63
N ILE A 75 -14.26 -0.02 -0.13
CA ILE A 75 -12.97 -0.55 0.34
C ILE A 75 -13.08 -0.97 1.79
N LYS A 76 -12.97 -2.25 2.05
CA LYS A 76 -13.06 -2.81 3.41
C LYS A 76 -11.73 -2.87 4.12
N ALA A 77 -10.66 -3.14 3.39
CA ALA A 77 -9.30 -3.17 3.94
C ALA A 77 -8.24 -3.01 2.86
N VAL A 78 -7.04 -2.64 3.29
CA VAL A 78 -5.81 -2.71 2.51
C VAL A 78 -4.81 -3.62 3.20
N VAL A 79 -3.98 -4.33 2.42
CA VAL A 79 -2.85 -5.12 2.94
C VAL A 79 -1.57 -4.60 2.32
N LEU A 80 -0.65 -4.15 3.15
CA LEU A 80 0.64 -3.61 2.76
C LEU A 80 1.75 -4.57 3.19
N ASP A 81 2.31 -5.31 2.24
CA ASP A 81 3.40 -6.23 2.49
C ASP A 81 4.73 -5.58 2.12
N ASP A 82 5.40 -5.07 3.14
CA ASP A 82 6.77 -4.56 3.09
C ASP A 82 6.99 -3.39 2.09
N ALA A 83 6.19 -2.33 2.23
CA ALA A 83 6.19 -1.17 1.35
C ALA A 83 7.27 -0.13 1.71
N PRO A 84 8.18 0.23 0.78
CA PRO A 84 9.04 1.41 0.94
C PRO A 84 8.25 2.70 0.70
N LEU A 85 7.96 3.48 1.74
CA LEU A 85 7.09 4.66 1.68
C LEU A 85 7.84 5.98 1.94
N VAL A 86 8.87 5.98 2.80
CA VAL A 86 9.55 7.20 3.25
C VAL A 86 10.88 7.39 2.52
N TYR A 87 10.83 8.08 1.38
CA TYR A 87 11.97 8.26 0.46
C TYR A 87 13.28 8.70 1.14
N ASP A 88 13.19 9.60 2.11
CA ASP A 88 14.38 10.17 2.76
C ASP A 88 15.17 9.14 3.57
N GLN A 89 14.53 8.06 4.02
CA GLN A 89 15.13 6.96 4.81
C GLN A 89 15.74 5.85 3.95
N PHE A 90 15.52 5.86 2.63
CA PHE A 90 15.96 4.78 1.76
C PHE A 90 17.47 4.68 1.60
N SER A 91 17.95 3.46 1.43
CA SER A 91 19.28 3.17 0.91
C SER A 91 19.47 3.81 -0.48
N LEU A 92 20.71 3.97 -0.93
CA LEU A 92 20.97 4.47 -2.27
C LEU A 92 20.32 3.59 -3.35
N GLY A 93 20.37 2.27 -3.18
CA GLY A 93 19.73 1.32 -4.11
C GLY A 93 18.21 1.55 -4.22
N THR A 94 17.53 1.63 -3.07
CA THR A 94 16.09 1.91 -3.03
C THR A 94 15.76 3.29 -3.60
N LYS A 95 16.61 4.32 -3.34
CA LYS A 95 16.44 5.65 -3.95
C LYS A 95 16.56 5.63 -5.47
N VAL A 96 17.44 4.80 -6.03
CA VAL A 96 17.55 4.61 -7.49
C VAL A 96 16.26 4.00 -8.03
N LEU A 97 15.75 2.93 -7.41
CA LEU A 97 14.52 2.27 -7.85
C LEU A 97 13.31 3.21 -7.77
N VAL A 98 13.08 3.80 -6.61
CA VAL A 98 11.93 4.69 -6.37
C VAL A 98 12.07 6.00 -7.15
N GLY A 99 13.26 6.57 -7.24
CA GLY A 99 13.51 7.77 -8.04
C GLY A 99 13.23 7.55 -9.52
N ASN A 100 13.62 6.38 -10.07
CA ASN A 100 13.24 6.00 -11.43
C ASN A 100 11.71 5.85 -11.58
N TYR A 101 11.05 5.21 -10.61
CA TYR A 101 9.60 5.09 -10.60
C TYR A 101 8.91 6.46 -10.60
N VAL A 102 9.38 7.40 -9.76
CA VAL A 102 8.73 8.72 -9.62
C VAL A 102 8.95 9.61 -10.83
N LYS A 103 10.19 9.77 -11.31
CA LYS A 103 10.49 10.67 -12.44
C LYS A 103 11.81 10.43 -13.17
N GLY A 104 12.38 9.25 -13.09
CA GLY A 104 13.65 8.94 -13.76
C GLY A 104 14.88 9.58 -13.11
N SER A 105 14.83 9.98 -11.84
CA SER A 105 15.92 10.66 -11.13
C SER A 105 15.89 10.39 -9.63
N ILE A 106 17.06 10.19 -9.03
CA ILE A 106 17.20 10.12 -7.57
C ILE A 106 17.03 11.49 -6.89
N PHE A 107 17.07 12.58 -7.65
CA PHE A 107 16.90 13.93 -7.11
C PHE A 107 15.45 14.34 -7.17
N LEU A 108 14.66 13.85 -6.22
CA LEU A 108 13.26 14.20 -6.07
C LEU A 108 13.12 15.56 -5.40
N SER A 109 12.26 16.44 -5.95
CA SER A 109 11.86 17.67 -5.29
C SER A 109 11.09 17.37 -3.99
N ARG A 110 10.89 18.40 -3.18
CA ARG A 110 10.03 18.27 -1.99
C ARG A 110 8.61 17.84 -2.37
N GLU A 111 8.07 18.41 -3.43
CA GLU A 111 6.74 18.09 -3.94
C GLU A 111 6.64 16.62 -4.41
N ASP A 112 7.62 16.14 -5.21
CA ASP A 112 7.68 14.74 -5.64
C ASP A 112 7.64 13.78 -4.44
N ARG A 113 8.45 14.07 -3.40
CA ARG A 113 8.51 13.25 -2.18
C ARG A 113 7.22 13.29 -1.39
N GLN A 114 6.57 14.46 -1.29
CA GLN A 114 5.28 14.60 -0.62
C GLN A 114 4.16 13.84 -1.34
N LYS A 115 4.13 13.90 -2.67
CA LYS A 115 3.17 13.13 -3.48
C LYS A 115 3.42 11.63 -3.41
N TYR A 116 4.69 11.21 -3.38
CA TYR A 116 5.05 9.80 -3.27
C TYR A 116 4.73 9.23 -1.87
N ASN A 117 5.08 9.95 -0.81
CA ASN A 117 4.89 9.52 0.58
C ASN A 117 3.44 9.74 1.03
N ASN A 118 2.58 8.78 0.73
CA ASN A 118 1.16 8.88 1.09
C ASN A 118 0.88 8.79 2.60
N ILE A 119 1.84 8.42 3.45
CA ILE A 119 1.70 8.49 4.92
C ILE A 119 1.27 9.90 5.36
N LEU A 120 1.73 10.93 4.63
CA LEU A 120 1.37 12.33 4.88
C LEU A 120 -0.10 12.67 4.58
N TRP A 121 -0.80 11.79 3.88
CA TRP A 121 -2.17 11.96 3.40
C TRP A 121 -3.16 10.99 4.06
N VAL A 122 -2.68 10.22 5.03
CA VAL A 122 -3.53 9.32 5.83
C VAL A 122 -4.35 10.17 6.80
N ASP A 123 -5.65 9.98 6.75
CA ASP A 123 -6.61 10.59 7.68
C ASP A 123 -7.57 9.53 8.27
N SER A 124 -8.56 9.94 9.04
CA SER A 124 -9.53 9.05 9.68
C SER A 124 -10.44 8.28 8.72
N ASN A 125 -10.42 8.62 7.43
CA ASN A 125 -11.21 7.92 6.39
C ASN A 125 -10.41 6.81 5.71
N TYR A 126 -9.09 6.71 5.99
CA TYR A 126 -8.24 5.68 5.40
C TYR A 126 -8.79 4.28 5.72
N PRO A 127 -8.73 3.31 4.78
CA PRO A 127 -9.29 1.99 5.00
C PRO A 127 -8.60 1.26 6.16
N SER A 128 -9.31 0.34 6.82
CA SER A 128 -8.67 -0.59 7.76
C SER A 128 -7.47 -1.26 7.12
N ALA A 129 -6.34 -1.37 7.83
CA ALA A 129 -5.08 -1.77 7.23
C ALA A 129 -4.42 -2.96 7.94
N PHE A 130 -3.84 -3.87 7.16
CA PHE A 130 -2.95 -4.91 7.65
C PHE A 130 -1.55 -4.69 7.09
N LEU A 131 -0.58 -4.52 7.98
CA LEU A 131 0.79 -4.16 7.66
C LEU A 131 1.73 -5.32 7.98
N LEU A 132 2.63 -5.63 7.06
CA LEU A 132 3.68 -6.63 7.20
C LEU A 132 5.04 -5.95 7.04
N GLY A 133 5.88 -5.97 8.07
CA GLY A 133 7.20 -5.34 8.06
C GLY A 133 8.33 -6.37 8.08
N SER A 134 9.24 -6.30 7.11
CA SER A 134 10.45 -7.12 7.07
C SER A 134 11.69 -6.32 6.68
N GLU A 135 11.97 -6.08 5.42
CA GLU A 135 13.06 -5.21 4.98
C GLU A 135 12.74 -3.73 5.26
N TYR A 136 11.49 -3.32 4.98
CA TYR A 136 11.00 -1.96 5.18
C TYR A 136 10.20 -1.80 6.48
N TYR A 137 10.59 -2.51 7.54
CA TYR A 137 9.92 -2.44 8.85
C TYR A 137 9.81 -1.00 9.40
N ALA A 138 10.79 -0.15 9.13
CA ALA A 138 10.77 1.25 9.56
C ALA A 138 9.65 2.04 8.88
N ASP A 139 9.40 1.78 7.59
CA ASP A 139 8.31 2.40 6.84
C ASP A 139 6.95 1.87 7.32
N MET A 140 6.85 0.57 7.61
CA MET A 140 5.63 -0.02 8.15
C MET A 140 5.30 0.50 9.55
N ARG A 141 6.30 0.71 10.42
CA ARG A 141 6.11 1.39 11.72
C ARG A 141 5.71 2.86 11.57
N ALA A 142 6.24 3.57 10.56
CA ALA A 142 5.82 4.94 10.27
C ALA A 142 4.35 4.98 9.82
N MET A 143 3.92 4.02 8.99
CA MET A 143 2.52 3.87 8.59
C MET A 143 1.62 3.52 9.76
N ASP A 144 2.01 2.56 10.61
CA ASP A 144 1.33 2.18 11.85
C ASP A 144 1.09 3.39 12.78
N SER A 145 2.14 4.20 12.98
CA SER A 145 2.05 5.42 13.80
C SER A 145 1.07 6.45 13.21
N SER A 146 1.05 6.59 11.88
CA SER A 146 0.11 7.49 11.19
C SER A 146 -1.32 6.99 11.31
N LEU A 147 -1.57 5.70 11.09
CA LEU A 147 -2.89 5.08 11.25
C LEU A 147 -3.39 5.18 12.69
N THR A 148 -2.52 4.94 13.68
CA THR A 148 -2.83 5.15 15.11
C THR A 148 -3.26 6.60 15.38
N SER A 149 -2.50 7.56 14.86
CA SER A 149 -2.80 9.00 15.04
C SER A 149 -4.10 9.41 14.37
N ALA A 150 -4.44 8.79 13.24
CA ALA A 150 -5.68 9.02 12.52
C ALA A 150 -6.89 8.25 13.11
N GLY A 151 -6.68 7.36 14.08
CA GLY A 151 -7.73 6.53 14.68
C GLY A 151 -8.25 5.43 13.74
N VAL A 152 -7.46 5.04 12.73
CA VAL A 152 -7.80 3.98 11.77
C VAL A 152 -7.50 2.61 12.39
N GLU A 153 -8.43 1.68 12.26
CA GLU A 153 -8.23 0.30 12.70
C GLU A 153 -7.17 -0.40 11.84
N HIS A 154 -6.13 -0.94 12.48
CA HIS A 154 -5.05 -1.62 11.76
C HIS A 154 -4.35 -2.67 12.62
N VAL A 155 -3.56 -3.51 11.98
CA VAL A 155 -2.67 -4.50 12.59
C VAL A 155 -1.30 -4.37 11.92
N LEU A 156 -0.24 -4.29 12.73
CA LEU A 156 1.14 -4.44 12.28
C LEU A 156 1.68 -5.80 12.73
N VAL A 157 2.23 -6.57 11.79
CA VAL A 157 3.08 -7.73 12.05
C VAL A 157 4.51 -7.33 11.78
N ASP A 158 5.30 -7.26 12.84
CA ASP A 158 6.71 -6.89 12.80
C ASP A 158 7.53 -7.97 13.51
N PRO A 159 8.01 -8.98 12.78
CA PRO A 159 8.78 -10.09 13.37
C PRO A 159 10.04 -9.64 14.10
N LEU A 160 10.65 -8.53 13.67
CA LEU A 160 11.83 -7.98 14.34
C LEU A 160 11.47 -7.45 15.73
N ALA A 161 10.36 -6.73 15.87
CA ALA A 161 9.89 -6.22 17.15
C ALA A 161 9.27 -7.31 18.02
N GLU A 162 8.46 -8.22 17.44
CA GLU A 162 7.70 -9.23 18.16
C GLU A 162 8.59 -10.38 18.67
N ARG A 163 9.59 -10.79 17.87
CA ARG A 163 10.36 -12.04 18.09
C ARG A 163 11.87 -11.88 17.95
N ASN A 164 12.38 -10.67 17.72
CA ASN A 164 13.78 -10.38 17.38
C ASN A 164 14.29 -11.21 16.17
N LEU A 165 13.42 -11.38 15.17
CA LEU A 165 13.71 -12.14 13.95
C LEU A 165 13.69 -11.24 12.74
N GLN A 166 14.80 -11.22 11.98
CA GLN A 166 14.87 -10.56 10.68
C GLN A 166 14.33 -11.53 9.62
N MET A 167 13.22 -11.18 9.00
CA MET A 167 12.64 -11.92 7.89
C MET A 167 13.10 -11.33 6.55
N GLN A 168 13.02 -12.13 5.48
CA GLN A 168 13.30 -11.67 4.13
C GLN A 168 12.19 -10.75 3.61
N HIS A 169 12.53 -9.95 2.60
CA HIS A 169 11.57 -9.10 1.90
C HIS A 169 10.33 -9.88 1.47
N CYS A 170 9.14 -9.37 1.81
CA CYS A 170 7.84 -9.99 1.55
C CYS A 170 7.78 -11.45 2.08
N PHE A 171 8.20 -11.67 3.31
CA PHE A 171 8.42 -12.99 3.91
C PHE A 171 7.21 -13.93 3.86
N VAL A 172 5.99 -13.40 3.91
CA VAL A 172 4.77 -14.22 3.83
C VAL A 172 4.69 -14.97 2.49
N ALA A 173 5.23 -14.39 1.43
CA ALA A 173 5.29 -15.04 0.11
C ALA A 173 6.62 -15.78 -0.12
N SER A 174 7.76 -15.19 0.33
CA SER A 174 9.11 -15.72 0.07
C SER A 174 9.51 -16.86 1.01
N GLU A 175 8.98 -16.89 2.24
CA GLU A 175 9.32 -17.86 3.28
C GLU A 175 8.11 -18.69 3.76
N ARG A 176 7.25 -19.12 2.85
CA ARG A 176 5.95 -19.76 3.16
C ARG A 176 6.00 -20.95 4.12
N GLU A 177 7.11 -21.68 4.19
CA GLU A 177 7.29 -22.81 5.09
C GLU A 177 7.72 -22.39 6.50
N ASN A 178 8.10 -21.13 6.70
CA ASN A 178 8.48 -20.59 7.99
C ASN A 178 7.25 -20.38 8.89
N GLU A 179 7.32 -20.81 10.15
CA GLU A 179 6.21 -20.69 11.10
C GLU A 179 5.80 -19.21 11.36
N VAL A 180 6.75 -18.28 11.28
CA VAL A 180 6.45 -16.85 11.41
C VAL A 180 5.63 -16.35 10.21
N ALA A 181 5.96 -16.81 9.01
CA ALA A 181 5.21 -16.47 7.80
C ALA A 181 3.79 -17.06 7.82
N LYS A 182 3.64 -18.30 8.30
CA LYS A 182 2.33 -18.94 8.47
C LYS A 182 1.46 -18.20 9.49
N ASP A 183 2.02 -17.87 10.66
CA ASP A 183 1.33 -17.08 11.68
C ASP A 183 0.88 -15.71 11.14
N ALA A 184 1.76 -15.00 10.44
CA ALA A 184 1.44 -13.73 9.82
C ALA A 184 0.33 -13.85 8.78
N PHE A 185 0.37 -14.89 7.95
CA PHE A 185 -0.67 -15.17 6.96
C PHE A 185 -2.02 -15.47 7.64
N ASP A 186 -2.04 -16.31 8.68
CA ASP A 186 -3.26 -16.64 9.40
C ASP A 186 -3.87 -15.42 10.10
N ARG A 187 -3.04 -14.56 10.70
CA ARG A 187 -3.47 -13.27 11.27
C ARG A 187 -4.06 -12.35 10.21
N MET A 188 -3.43 -12.27 9.03
CA MET A 188 -3.94 -11.50 7.89
C MET A 188 -5.31 -12.00 7.44
N ILE A 189 -5.46 -13.32 7.25
CA ILE A 189 -6.74 -13.90 6.83
C ILE A 189 -7.83 -13.69 7.90
N ALA A 190 -7.49 -13.82 9.18
CA ALA A 190 -8.44 -13.55 10.26
C ALA A 190 -8.89 -12.08 10.27
N PHE A 191 -7.96 -11.16 10.09
CA PHE A 191 -8.26 -9.73 9.96
C PHE A 191 -9.19 -9.46 8.76
N LEU A 192 -8.85 -9.95 7.59
CA LEU A 192 -9.67 -9.75 6.38
C LEU A 192 -11.08 -10.32 6.52
N LYS A 193 -11.23 -11.52 7.08
CA LYS A 193 -12.54 -12.12 7.36
C LYS A 193 -13.41 -11.31 8.32
N SER A 194 -12.80 -10.46 9.15
CA SER A 194 -13.55 -9.56 10.04
C SER A 194 -14.07 -8.30 9.33
N LYS A 195 -13.60 -8.04 8.09
CA LYS A 195 -13.92 -6.83 7.32
C LYS A 195 -14.90 -7.07 6.16
N VAL A 196 -15.01 -8.31 5.68
CA VAL A 196 -15.81 -8.68 4.50
C VAL A 196 -16.97 -9.63 4.83
#